data_41f0fc48594c88db688abb697dcdaa96
#
_entry.id   41f0fc48594c88db688abb697dcdaa96
#
_cell.length_a   1.000
_cell.length_b   1.000
_cell.length_c   1.000
_cell.angle_alpha   90.00
_cell.angle_beta   90.00
_cell.angle_gamma   90.00
#
_symmetry.space_group_name_H-M   'P 1'
#
loop_
_entity.id
_entity.type
_entity.pdbx_description
1 polymer ?
#
loop_
_entity_poly.entity_id
_entity_poly.type
_entity_poly.pdbx_seq_one_letter_code
_entity_poly.pdbx_strand_id
1 'polypeptide(L)'
;MWFDVPTDISEETSFKILKAVREIKPDCIINDRISNEHMDRKLVMGDYYTPEQYIPKNLDLDFETCMTLNGTWGYKYYDNDWKSPETVVKNLIKNASMGGNYLLNVGPDGRGKIPSNSVLVLKTAGKWLSENGESIYGTTGSPLKNVFYGKASCTAKPGKVFLHLFEWPETSELVLGEFNAQVKNIYFLSDKEKNPLSFNQNKTNDIRIDLKPARIDPKLLNNVVNTLVIEYSGDLEPQTLPILVDPFNTAVFTPAEAKLSGNAEYGFNNRWGENRRYEMKEWNSGGALEWDTRSIKSGKYKIEITYGANELSEDSDIHLKYLNKQIKHKITKGSNWYEPISADLGQITIEENTTGVLKVYAGHSLTNTIANFMNIKLIPIRE
;
A
#
# COMPACT_ATOMS: atom_id res chain seq x y z
N MET A 1 -27.44 -2.41 2.07
CA MET A 1 -27.79 -3.82 1.75
C MET A 1 -26.60 -4.44 1.02
N TRP A 2 -26.21 -5.65 1.40
CA TRP A 2 -25.08 -6.35 0.84
C TRP A 2 -25.56 -7.48 -0.07
N PHE A 3 -25.36 -7.36 -1.38
CA PHE A 3 -25.62 -8.38 -2.39
C PHE A 3 -24.40 -9.23 -2.61
N ASP A 4 -24.54 -10.45 -3.12
CA ASP A 4 -23.44 -11.35 -3.42
C ASP A 4 -23.72 -12.23 -4.64
N VAL A 5 -22.64 -12.64 -5.33
CA VAL A 5 -22.65 -13.57 -6.48
C VAL A 5 -23.62 -13.17 -7.60
N PRO A 6 -23.46 -12.01 -8.25
CA PRO A 6 -24.39 -11.53 -9.29
C PRO A 6 -24.07 -12.11 -10.68
N THR A 7 -23.87 -13.43 -10.82
CA THR A 7 -23.30 -14.03 -12.03
C THR A 7 -24.18 -13.88 -13.24
N ASP A 8 -25.43 -14.25 -13.21
CA ASP A 8 -26.31 -14.31 -14.38
C ASP A 8 -27.44 -13.25 -14.35
N ILE A 9 -27.20 -12.12 -13.71
CA ILE A 9 -28.19 -11.05 -13.62
C ILE A 9 -28.05 -10.05 -14.77
N SER A 10 -29.15 -9.69 -15.42
CA SER A 10 -29.14 -8.64 -16.44
C SER A 10 -29.09 -7.24 -15.80
N GLU A 11 -28.54 -6.28 -16.54
CA GLU A 11 -28.52 -4.87 -16.13
C GLU A 11 -29.92 -4.35 -15.79
N GLU A 12 -30.92 -4.69 -16.61
CA GLU A 12 -32.33 -4.32 -16.38
C GLU A 12 -32.85 -4.87 -15.05
N THR A 13 -32.50 -6.11 -14.70
CA THR A 13 -32.90 -6.73 -13.43
C THR A 13 -32.21 -6.07 -12.26
N SER A 14 -30.91 -5.81 -12.35
CA SER A 14 -30.13 -5.06 -11.33
C SER A 14 -30.75 -3.70 -11.07
N PHE A 15 -31.12 -2.97 -12.14
CA PHE A 15 -31.76 -1.67 -12.02
C PHE A 15 -33.14 -1.75 -11.34
N LYS A 16 -33.96 -2.77 -11.66
CA LYS A 16 -35.26 -2.99 -11.01
C LYS A 16 -35.09 -3.27 -9.51
N ILE A 17 -34.09 -4.06 -9.12
CA ILE A 17 -33.80 -4.36 -7.71
C ILE A 17 -33.36 -3.07 -6.99
N LEU A 18 -32.40 -2.33 -7.57
CA LEU A 18 -31.92 -1.06 -7.04
C LEU A 18 -33.09 -0.09 -6.79
N LYS A 19 -33.96 0.10 -7.79
CA LYS A 19 -35.12 0.96 -7.71
C LYS A 19 -36.07 0.53 -6.59
N ALA A 20 -36.39 -0.76 -6.50
CA ALA A 20 -37.25 -1.28 -5.43
C ALA A 20 -36.70 -1.03 -4.02
N VAL A 21 -35.38 -1.20 -3.83
CA VAL A 21 -34.74 -0.88 -2.54
C VAL A 21 -34.85 0.62 -2.24
N ARG A 22 -34.57 1.49 -3.23
CA ARG A 22 -34.60 2.95 -3.05
C ARG A 22 -35.99 3.49 -2.80
N GLU A 23 -37.02 2.88 -3.39
CA GLU A 23 -38.41 3.25 -3.13
C GLU A 23 -38.83 2.97 -1.69
N ILE A 24 -38.35 1.89 -1.10
CA ILE A 24 -38.67 1.51 0.30
C ILE A 24 -37.76 2.24 1.30
N LYS A 25 -36.46 2.35 0.98
CA LYS A 25 -35.44 2.92 1.86
C LYS A 25 -34.46 3.75 1.03
N PRO A 26 -34.76 5.05 0.77
CA PRO A 26 -33.93 5.91 -0.10
C PRO A 26 -32.46 6.07 0.33
N ASP A 27 -32.22 6.04 1.64
CA ASP A 27 -30.90 6.16 2.27
C ASP A 27 -30.19 4.81 2.52
N CYS A 28 -30.71 3.70 1.98
CA CYS A 28 -30.07 2.39 2.11
C CYS A 28 -28.79 2.34 1.27
N ILE A 29 -27.63 2.13 1.90
CA ILE A 29 -26.38 1.92 1.22
C ILE A 29 -26.36 0.52 0.59
N ILE A 30 -25.93 0.44 -0.68
CA ILE A 30 -25.93 -0.79 -1.50
C ILE A 30 -24.56 -1.00 -2.10
N ASN A 31 -24.03 -2.22 -2.00
CA ASN A 31 -22.74 -2.57 -2.58
C ASN A 31 -22.81 -2.76 -4.11
N ASP A 32 -21.64 -2.78 -4.75
CA ASP A 32 -21.46 -2.95 -6.20
C ASP A 32 -21.91 -4.32 -6.73
N ARG A 33 -22.02 -5.33 -5.87
CA ARG A 33 -22.44 -6.69 -6.24
C ARG A 33 -23.95 -6.83 -6.55
N ILE A 34 -24.67 -5.72 -6.59
CA ILE A 34 -26.00 -5.67 -7.21
C ILE A 34 -25.92 -5.74 -8.73
N SER A 35 -24.76 -5.43 -9.32
CA SER A 35 -24.48 -5.45 -10.75
C SER A 35 -23.73 -6.73 -11.14
N ASN A 36 -23.88 -7.14 -12.41
CA ASN A 36 -23.11 -8.26 -12.94
C ASN A 36 -21.59 -7.92 -12.90
N GLU A 37 -20.76 -8.87 -12.50
CA GLU A 37 -19.31 -8.74 -12.42
C GLU A 37 -18.60 -8.42 -13.75
N HIS A 38 -19.28 -8.69 -14.88
CA HIS A 38 -18.79 -8.40 -16.22
C HIS A 38 -19.13 -6.99 -16.72
N MET A 39 -19.90 -6.20 -15.95
CA MET A 39 -20.22 -4.82 -16.33
C MET A 39 -18.97 -3.93 -16.22
N ASP A 40 -18.86 -2.97 -17.16
CA ASP A 40 -17.87 -1.90 -17.04
C ASP A 40 -18.03 -1.20 -15.68
N ARG A 41 -16.93 -1.02 -14.96
CA ARG A 41 -16.91 -0.34 -13.64
C ARG A 41 -17.57 1.03 -13.64
N LYS A 42 -17.63 1.71 -14.79
CA LYS A 42 -18.35 2.97 -14.96
C LYS A 42 -19.86 2.84 -14.93
N LEU A 43 -20.38 1.61 -15.09
CA LEU A 43 -21.80 1.28 -15.09
C LEU A 43 -22.26 0.57 -13.80
N VAL A 44 -21.36 0.42 -12.82
CA VAL A 44 -21.69 -0.23 -11.55
C VAL A 44 -22.74 0.56 -10.79
N MET A 45 -23.82 -0.10 -10.39
CA MET A 45 -25.01 0.48 -9.80
C MET A 45 -24.98 0.57 -8.27
N GLY A 46 -23.89 0.31 -7.60
CA GLY A 46 -23.74 0.37 -6.15
C GLY A 46 -23.25 1.73 -5.65
N ASP A 47 -23.35 1.94 -4.35
CA ASP A 47 -22.80 3.12 -3.68
C ASP A 47 -21.33 2.95 -3.29
N TYR A 48 -20.85 1.72 -3.14
CA TYR A 48 -19.48 1.42 -2.76
C TYR A 48 -19.02 0.09 -3.38
N TYR A 49 -17.71 -0.01 -3.56
CA TYR A 49 -17.03 -1.17 -4.15
C TYR A 49 -16.65 -2.19 -3.07
N THR A 50 -16.70 -3.50 -3.39
CA THR A 50 -16.40 -4.59 -2.47
C THR A 50 -15.24 -5.47 -2.94
N PRO A 51 -13.98 -5.00 -2.80
CA PRO A 51 -12.80 -5.81 -3.12
C PRO A 51 -12.73 -7.03 -2.20
N GLU A 52 -12.50 -8.20 -2.79
CA GLU A 52 -12.45 -9.45 -2.05
C GLU A 52 -11.03 -9.98 -1.93
N GLN A 53 -10.56 -10.23 -0.68
CA GLN A 53 -9.22 -10.75 -0.34
C GLN A 53 -8.05 -9.85 -0.75
N TYR A 54 -8.29 -8.61 -1.14
CA TYR A 54 -7.23 -7.63 -1.41
C TYR A 54 -7.67 -6.22 -1.05
N ILE A 55 -6.70 -5.34 -0.77
CA ILE A 55 -6.94 -3.92 -0.49
C ILE A 55 -6.58 -3.13 -1.75
N PRO A 56 -7.53 -2.36 -2.31
CA PRO A 56 -7.27 -1.58 -3.52
C PRO A 56 -6.25 -0.48 -3.24
N LYS A 57 -5.47 -0.13 -4.27
CA LYS A 57 -4.59 1.04 -4.26
C LYS A 57 -5.19 2.09 -5.21
N ASN A 58 -5.17 3.36 -4.80
CA ASN A 58 -5.61 4.50 -5.63
C ASN A 58 -7.04 4.33 -6.20
N LEU A 59 -7.98 3.93 -5.35
CA LEU A 59 -9.40 3.87 -5.73
C LEU A 59 -10.09 5.19 -5.33
N ASP A 60 -10.62 5.93 -6.32
CA ASP A 60 -11.39 7.17 -6.11
C ASP A 60 -12.87 6.88 -5.81
N LEU A 61 -13.17 5.77 -5.16
CA LEU A 61 -14.51 5.31 -4.80
C LEU A 61 -14.52 4.80 -3.37
N ASP A 62 -15.64 4.97 -2.69
CA ASP A 62 -15.87 4.33 -1.40
C ASP A 62 -15.82 2.81 -1.55
N PHE A 63 -15.21 2.13 -0.61
CA PHE A 63 -15.08 0.67 -0.66
C PHE A 63 -15.08 0.01 0.72
N GLU A 64 -15.45 -1.26 0.72
CA GLU A 64 -15.36 -2.15 1.87
C GLU A 64 -14.66 -3.44 1.46
N THR A 65 -13.41 -3.62 1.88
CA THR A 65 -12.69 -4.86 1.61
C THR A 65 -13.24 -5.99 2.46
N CYS A 66 -13.73 -7.06 1.83
CA CYS A 66 -14.11 -8.28 2.52
C CYS A 66 -12.99 -9.33 2.49
N MET A 67 -12.64 -9.86 3.67
CA MET A 67 -11.59 -10.88 3.83
C MET A 67 -11.97 -11.94 4.85
N THR A 68 -11.39 -13.12 4.68
CA THR A 68 -11.47 -14.22 5.66
C THR A 68 -10.36 -14.11 6.71
N LEU A 69 -10.57 -14.67 7.89
CA LEU A 69 -9.53 -14.86 8.92
C LEU A 69 -8.56 -16.00 8.59
N ASN A 70 -9.01 -16.97 7.82
CA ASN A 70 -8.29 -18.17 7.36
C ASN A 70 -8.49 -18.36 5.86
N GLY A 71 -8.20 -19.53 5.32
CA GLY A 71 -8.28 -19.81 3.87
C GLY A 71 -9.70 -19.92 3.30
N THR A 72 -10.75 -19.90 4.15
CA THR A 72 -12.14 -20.15 3.70
C THR A 72 -13.16 -19.24 4.36
N TRP A 73 -14.26 -18.94 3.62
CA TRP A 73 -15.39 -18.16 4.12
C TRP A 73 -16.18 -18.92 5.19
N GLY A 74 -16.53 -20.17 4.90
CA GLY A 74 -17.20 -21.06 5.81
C GLY A 74 -16.22 -21.86 6.68
N TYR A 75 -16.75 -22.52 7.72
CA TYR A 75 -15.97 -23.39 8.58
C TYR A 75 -15.47 -24.62 7.83
N LYS A 76 -14.16 -24.89 7.95
CA LYS A 76 -13.55 -26.18 7.59
C LYS A 76 -12.63 -26.63 8.71
N TYR A 77 -12.83 -27.85 9.22
CA TYR A 77 -12.10 -28.37 10.38
C TYR A 77 -10.59 -28.53 10.14
N TYR A 78 -10.17 -28.65 8.90
CA TYR A 78 -8.77 -28.82 8.48
C TYR A 78 -8.10 -27.51 8.02
N ASP A 79 -8.83 -26.39 7.94
CA ASP A 79 -8.27 -25.10 7.57
C ASP A 79 -7.65 -24.45 8.82
N ASN A 80 -6.32 -24.49 8.88
CA ASN A 80 -5.52 -23.95 9.98
C ASN A 80 -4.62 -22.77 9.54
N ASP A 81 -4.84 -22.22 8.33
CA ASP A 81 -4.08 -21.08 7.79
C ASP A 81 -4.65 -19.74 8.29
N TRP A 82 -4.44 -19.47 9.57
CA TRP A 82 -4.97 -18.30 10.24
C TRP A 82 -4.09 -17.07 10.01
N LYS A 83 -4.71 -15.96 9.60
CA LYS A 83 -4.05 -14.65 9.63
C LYS A 83 -3.61 -14.31 11.05
N SER A 84 -2.38 -13.81 11.19
CA SER A 84 -1.91 -13.35 12.49
C SER A 84 -2.68 -12.11 12.96
N PRO A 85 -2.77 -11.84 14.27
CA PRO A 85 -3.33 -10.59 14.78
C PRO A 85 -2.69 -9.34 14.17
N GLU A 86 -1.38 -9.39 13.95
CA GLU A 86 -0.63 -8.31 13.30
C GLU A 86 -1.10 -8.09 11.85
N THR A 87 -1.29 -9.15 11.09
CA THR A 87 -1.83 -9.07 9.71
C THR A 87 -3.22 -8.44 9.71
N VAL A 88 -4.09 -8.82 10.65
CA VAL A 88 -5.45 -8.27 10.76
C VAL A 88 -5.40 -6.77 11.08
N VAL A 89 -4.58 -6.35 12.03
CA VAL A 89 -4.42 -4.93 12.38
C VAL A 89 -3.80 -4.14 11.22
N LYS A 90 -2.77 -4.67 10.56
CA LYS A 90 -2.19 -4.04 9.37
C LYS A 90 -3.21 -3.88 8.24
N ASN A 91 -4.06 -4.87 8.01
CA ASN A 91 -5.12 -4.79 7.00
C ASN A 91 -6.18 -3.75 7.37
N LEU A 92 -6.59 -3.68 8.64
CA LEU A 92 -7.50 -2.65 9.13
C LEU A 92 -6.93 -1.23 8.89
N ILE A 93 -5.67 -1.01 9.28
CA ILE A 93 -4.98 0.27 9.07
C ILE A 93 -4.89 0.61 7.57
N LYS A 94 -4.50 -0.35 6.74
CA LYS A 94 -4.39 -0.14 5.29
C LYS A 94 -5.74 0.24 4.66
N ASN A 95 -6.82 -0.43 5.05
CA ASN A 95 -8.17 -0.06 4.58
C ASN A 95 -8.53 1.36 5.03
N ALA A 96 -8.37 1.69 6.31
CA ALA A 96 -8.65 3.02 6.84
C ALA A 96 -7.78 4.10 6.17
N SER A 97 -6.51 3.81 5.90
CA SER A 97 -5.59 4.74 5.23
C SER A 97 -5.97 5.04 3.78
N MET A 98 -6.68 4.13 3.14
CA MET A 98 -7.23 4.29 1.79
C MET A 98 -8.66 4.86 1.78
N GLY A 99 -9.21 5.19 2.97
CA GLY A 99 -10.57 5.69 3.12
C GLY A 99 -11.64 4.61 3.04
N GLY A 100 -11.28 3.34 3.12
CA GLY A 100 -12.21 2.22 3.02
C GLY A 100 -12.51 1.53 4.35
N ASN A 101 -13.55 0.70 4.34
CA ASN A 101 -13.94 -0.17 5.43
C ASN A 101 -13.29 -1.56 5.32
N TYR A 102 -13.26 -2.27 6.44
CA TYR A 102 -12.74 -3.64 6.52
C TYR A 102 -13.79 -4.59 7.09
N LEU A 103 -14.33 -5.46 6.24
CA LEU A 103 -15.26 -6.54 6.60
C LEU A 103 -14.46 -7.84 6.79
N LEU A 104 -14.25 -8.22 8.04
CA LEU A 104 -13.49 -9.43 8.39
C LEU A 104 -14.42 -10.55 8.78
N ASN A 105 -14.44 -11.62 7.98
CA ASN A 105 -15.31 -12.77 8.15
C ASN A 105 -14.83 -13.72 9.24
N VAL A 106 -15.78 -14.32 9.94
CA VAL A 106 -15.57 -15.49 10.80
C VAL A 106 -16.45 -16.65 10.31
N GLY A 107 -15.93 -17.87 10.32
CA GLY A 107 -16.67 -19.09 9.94
C GLY A 107 -17.04 -19.90 11.18
N PRO A 108 -18.26 -19.76 11.77
CA PRO A 108 -18.71 -20.56 12.89
C PRO A 108 -18.85 -22.05 12.54
N ASP A 109 -18.58 -22.95 13.49
CA ASP A 109 -18.80 -24.39 13.31
C ASP A 109 -20.30 -24.73 13.16
N GLY A 110 -20.63 -25.98 12.88
CA GLY A 110 -22.03 -26.43 12.71
C GLY A 110 -22.95 -26.25 13.94
N ARG A 111 -22.40 -25.85 15.09
CA ARG A 111 -23.13 -25.49 16.31
C ARG A 111 -23.21 -23.98 16.52
N GLY A 112 -22.73 -23.19 15.56
CA GLY A 112 -22.67 -21.74 15.66
C GLY A 112 -21.51 -21.20 16.52
N LYS A 113 -20.57 -22.05 16.93
CA LYS A 113 -19.44 -21.63 17.77
C LYS A 113 -18.31 -21.08 16.91
N ILE A 114 -17.84 -19.87 17.22
CA ILE A 114 -16.66 -19.27 16.59
C ILE A 114 -15.40 -20.02 17.03
N PRO A 115 -14.52 -20.45 16.10
CA PRO A 115 -13.27 -21.13 16.40
C PRO A 115 -12.38 -20.34 17.37
N SER A 116 -11.68 -21.05 18.26
CA SER A 116 -10.84 -20.43 19.29
C SER A 116 -9.73 -19.54 18.70
N ASN A 117 -9.16 -19.91 17.53
CA ASN A 117 -8.16 -19.12 16.85
C ASN A 117 -8.74 -17.78 16.34
N SER A 118 -9.96 -17.78 15.79
CA SER A 118 -10.65 -16.54 15.42
C SER A 118 -10.83 -15.63 16.64
N VAL A 119 -11.28 -16.21 17.77
CA VAL A 119 -11.48 -15.47 19.03
C VAL A 119 -10.17 -14.87 19.53
N LEU A 120 -9.06 -15.62 19.47
CA LEU A 120 -7.73 -15.12 19.89
C LEU A 120 -7.27 -13.94 19.02
N VAL A 121 -7.36 -14.09 17.69
CA VAL A 121 -6.97 -13.04 16.74
C VAL A 121 -7.79 -11.77 16.95
N LEU A 122 -9.11 -11.90 17.05
CA LEU A 122 -10.02 -10.76 17.25
C LEU A 122 -9.84 -10.08 18.60
N LYS A 123 -9.59 -10.84 19.68
CA LYS A 123 -9.30 -10.26 21.00
C LYS A 123 -7.99 -9.46 21.00
N THR A 124 -6.96 -9.96 20.31
CA THR A 124 -5.68 -9.25 20.20
C THR A 124 -5.82 -7.98 19.38
N ALA A 125 -6.52 -8.02 18.24
CA ALA A 125 -6.84 -6.85 17.45
C ALA A 125 -7.70 -5.84 18.23
N GLY A 126 -8.70 -6.33 18.97
CA GLY A 126 -9.54 -5.51 19.87
C GLY A 126 -8.76 -4.83 20.98
N LYS A 127 -7.77 -5.52 21.56
CA LYS A 127 -6.86 -4.90 22.55
C LYS A 127 -6.05 -3.77 21.91
N TRP A 128 -5.48 -3.99 20.74
CA TRP A 128 -4.77 -2.95 20.01
C TRP A 128 -5.68 -1.73 19.73
N LEU A 129 -6.92 -1.97 19.29
CA LEU A 129 -7.92 -0.93 19.05
C LEU A 129 -8.33 -0.17 20.32
N SER A 130 -8.37 -0.82 21.48
CA SER A 130 -8.68 -0.13 22.75
C SER A 130 -7.61 0.92 23.13
N GLU A 131 -6.39 0.71 22.68
CA GLU A 131 -5.26 1.63 22.92
C GLU A 131 -5.07 2.64 21.77
N ASN A 132 -5.34 2.22 20.53
CA ASN A 132 -5.02 2.98 19.31
C ASN A 132 -6.26 3.41 18.50
N GLY A 133 -7.48 3.17 18.97
CA GLY A 133 -8.72 3.41 18.22
C GLY A 133 -8.90 4.87 17.77
N GLU A 134 -8.32 5.86 18.44
CA GLU A 134 -8.31 7.25 17.99
C GLU A 134 -7.74 7.39 16.57
N SER A 135 -6.78 6.56 16.22
CA SER A 135 -6.12 6.57 14.91
C SER A 135 -6.89 5.85 13.79
N ILE A 136 -8.03 5.24 14.12
CA ILE A 136 -8.86 4.49 13.18
C ILE A 136 -10.28 5.08 13.10
N TYR A 137 -10.94 5.24 14.27
CA TYR A 137 -12.33 5.68 14.29
C TYR A 137 -12.49 7.16 13.99
N GLY A 138 -13.34 7.48 13.00
CA GLY A 138 -13.61 8.85 12.59
C GLY A 138 -12.42 9.53 11.92
N THR A 139 -11.51 8.76 11.33
CA THR A 139 -10.41 9.27 10.52
C THR A 139 -10.81 9.34 9.05
N THR A 140 -10.11 10.17 8.30
CA THR A 140 -10.07 10.16 6.84
C THR A 140 -8.91 9.29 6.36
N GLY A 141 -8.91 8.95 5.07
CA GLY A 141 -7.77 8.31 4.41
C GLY A 141 -6.49 9.14 4.53
N SER A 142 -5.38 8.53 4.15
CA SER A 142 -4.06 9.15 4.21
C SER A 142 -3.98 10.43 3.39
N PRO A 143 -3.60 11.58 3.98
CA PRO A 143 -3.25 12.77 3.22
C PRO A 143 -1.88 12.65 2.57
N LEU A 144 -1.08 11.67 3.01
CA LEU A 144 0.25 11.42 2.51
C LEU A 144 0.19 10.26 1.50
N LYS A 145 0.61 10.50 0.26
CA LYS A 145 0.67 9.45 -0.77
C LYS A 145 1.92 8.57 -0.55
N ASN A 146 1.75 7.26 -0.76
CA ASN A 146 2.85 6.28 -0.82
C ASN A 146 3.77 6.25 0.40
N VAL A 147 3.20 6.37 1.60
CA VAL A 147 3.97 6.36 2.85
C VAL A 147 4.66 5.00 3.01
N PHE A 148 5.97 4.98 2.77
CA PHE A 148 6.88 3.89 3.15
C PHE A 148 6.61 2.49 2.55
N TYR A 149 6.13 2.39 1.31
CA TYR A 149 6.09 1.13 0.53
C TYR A 149 5.65 -0.11 1.31
N GLY A 150 4.58 0.03 2.12
CA GLY A 150 4.07 -1.06 2.92
C GLY A 150 4.73 -1.26 4.28
N LYS A 151 5.78 -0.48 4.61
CA LYS A 151 6.43 -0.50 5.94
C LYS A 151 5.75 0.43 6.95
N ALA A 152 4.94 1.36 6.47
CA ALA A 152 4.07 2.19 7.29
C ALA A 152 2.80 2.56 6.53
N SER A 153 1.86 3.18 7.21
CA SER A 153 0.64 3.75 6.62
C SER A 153 0.17 4.90 7.49
N CYS A 154 -0.73 5.75 7.00
CA CYS A 154 -1.28 6.80 7.84
C CYS A 154 -2.78 7.00 7.66
N THR A 155 -3.40 7.55 8.70
CA THR A 155 -4.76 8.05 8.74
C THR A 155 -4.74 9.47 9.28
N ALA A 156 -5.80 10.25 9.11
CA ALA A 156 -5.82 11.63 9.55
C ALA A 156 -7.12 12.05 10.21
N LYS A 157 -6.99 13.06 11.05
CA LYS A 157 -8.07 13.91 11.55
C LYS A 157 -7.66 15.37 11.39
N PRO A 158 -8.57 16.34 11.46
CA PRO A 158 -8.19 17.75 11.44
C PRO A 158 -7.08 18.06 12.45
N GLY A 159 -5.95 18.57 11.97
CA GLY A 159 -4.77 18.91 12.78
C GLY A 159 -3.92 17.74 13.28
N LYS A 160 -4.23 16.50 12.87
CA LYS A 160 -3.48 15.31 13.27
C LYS A 160 -3.29 14.32 12.11
N VAL A 161 -2.08 13.80 11.95
CA VAL A 161 -1.77 12.60 11.18
C VAL A 161 -1.34 11.51 12.13
N PHE A 162 -1.89 10.31 11.96
CA PHE A 162 -1.51 9.10 12.68
C PHE A 162 -0.65 8.25 11.74
N LEU A 163 0.62 8.10 12.08
CA LEU A 163 1.58 7.33 11.32
C LEU A 163 1.78 5.97 11.98
N HIS A 164 1.36 4.92 11.30
CA HIS A 164 1.41 3.53 11.76
C HIS A 164 2.68 2.86 11.22
N LEU A 165 3.60 2.51 12.08
CA LEU A 165 4.86 1.83 11.72
C LEU A 165 4.64 0.33 11.73
N PHE A 166 4.67 -0.31 10.55
CA PHE A 166 4.59 -1.76 10.39
C PHE A 166 5.93 -2.43 10.63
N GLU A 167 7.02 -1.70 10.43
CA GLU A 167 8.38 -2.11 10.71
C GLU A 167 9.11 -0.97 11.41
N TRP A 168 10.02 -1.32 12.32
CA TRP A 168 10.85 -0.32 12.98
C TRP A 168 12.01 0.11 12.06
N PRO A 169 12.32 1.41 11.94
CA PRO A 169 13.41 1.87 11.10
C PRO A 169 14.78 1.43 11.62
N GLU A 170 15.58 0.76 10.79
CA GLU A 170 16.94 0.30 11.15
C GLU A 170 17.87 1.45 11.53
N THR A 171 17.71 2.60 10.88
CA THR A 171 18.50 3.82 11.13
C THR A 171 18.06 4.56 12.38
N SER A 172 16.97 4.14 13.02
CA SER A 172 16.36 4.88 14.13
C SER A 172 16.02 6.34 13.79
N GLU A 173 15.91 6.67 12.51
CA GLU A 173 15.43 7.94 11.98
C GLU A 173 14.31 7.69 10.99
N LEU A 174 13.22 8.42 11.13
CA LEU A 174 12.11 8.41 10.20
C LEU A 174 12.07 9.73 9.44
N VAL A 175 11.93 9.68 8.13
CA VAL A 175 11.88 10.88 7.28
C VAL A 175 10.56 10.92 6.51
N LEU A 176 9.75 11.95 6.76
CA LEU A 176 8.57 12.28 5.96
C LEU A 176 8.94 13.43 5.03
N GLY A 177 8.86 13.20 3.72
CA GLY A 177 9.10 14.24 2.73
C GLY A 177 7.88 15.16 2.56
N GLU A 178 8.14 16.45 2.26
CA GLU A 178 7.12 17.44 1.86
C GLU A 178 5.87 17.53 2.74
N PHE A 179 6.03 17.50 4.03
CA PHE A 179 4.92 17.75 4.94
C PHE A 179 4.62 19.26 4.99
N ASN A 180 3.73 19.72 4.13
CA ASN A 180 3.50 21.15 3.86
C ASN A 180 2.82 21.95 4.98
N ALA A 181 2.48 21.32 6.10
CA ALA A 181 1.92 21.95 7.28
C ALA A 181 2.99 22.15 8.38
N GLN A 182 2.78 23.10 9.27
CA GLN A 182 3.69 23.37 10.39
C GLN A 182 3.51 22.32 11.49
N VAL A 183 4.50 21.46 11.71
CA VAL A 183 4.47 20.47 12.79
C VAL A 183 4.64 21.16 14.14
N LYS A 184 3.79 20.79 15.10
CA LYS A 184 3.79 21.29 16.48
C LYS A 184 4.36 20.29 17.46
N ASN A 185 3.94 19.04 17.34
CA ASN A 185 4.34 17.97 18.25
C ASN A 185 4.31 16.62 17.55
N ILE A 186 5.19 15.72 17.97
CA ILE A 186 5.21 14.33 17.54
C ILE A 186 5.39 13.45 18.77
N TYR A 187 4.51 12.46 18.96
CA TYR A 187 4.57 11.57 20.13
C TYR A 187 3.97 10.20 19.79
N PHE A 188 4.21 9.18 20.63
CA PHE A 188 3.53 7.89 20.50
C PHE A 188 2.07 7.99 20.96
N LEU A 189 1.13 7.44 20.20
CA LEU A 189 -0.29 7.41 20.58
C LEU A 189 -0.52 6.66 21.90
N SER A 190 0.32 5.69 22.22
CA SER A 190 0.34 4.95 23.50
C SER A 190 0.78 5.81 24.70
N ASP A 191 1.47 6.94 24.45
CA ASP A 191 1.91 7.86 25.50
C ASP A 191 0.78 8.82 25.88
N LYS A 192 0.16 8.56 27.04
CA LYS A 192 -0.92 9.41 27.57
C LYS A 192 -0.46 10.82 27.97
N GLU A 193 0.82 11.00 28.27
CA GLU A 193 1.41 12.28 28.64
C GLU A 193 1.84 13.08 27.40
N LYS A 194 1.84 12.45 26.22
CA LYS A 194 2.22 13.05 24.92
C LYS A 194 3.62 13.66 24.94
N ASN A 195 4.57 12.97 25.60
CA ASN A 195 5.95 13.41 25.63
C ASN A 195 6.50 13.53 24.21
N PRO A 196 7.09 14.70 23.84
CA PRO A 196 7.52 14.95 22.49
C PRO A 196 8.72 14.09 22.08
N LEU A 197 8.67 13.52 20.90
CA LEU A 197 9.83 12.98 20.22
C LEU A 197 10.65 14.12 19.62
N SER A 198 11.98 13.95 19.57
CA SER A 198 12.85 14.89 18.89
C SER A 198 12.63 14.84 17.39
N PHE A 199 12.35 15.97 16.77
CA PHE A 199 12.19 16.08 15.32
C PHE A 199 12.76 17.39 14.78
N ASN A 200 12.99 17.43 13.46
CA ASN A 200 13.38 18.63 12.73
C ASN A 200 12.57 18.71 11.44
N GLN A 201 11.91 19.85 11.20
CA GLN A 201 11.27 20.17 9.93
C GLN A 201 12.18 21.17 9.19
N ASN A 202 12.68 20.78 8.02
CA ASN A 202 13.62 21.58 7.25
C ASN A 202 12.90 22.59 6.31
N LYS A 203 13.67 23.37 5.54
CA LYS A 203 13.14 24.37 4.60
C LYS A 203 12.38 23.77 3.41
N THR A 204 12.59 22.49 3.11
CA THR A 204 11.87 21.73 2.07
C THR A 204 10.65 20.99 2.63
N ASN A 205 10.27 21.32 3.88
CA ASN A 205 9.17 20.68 4.60
C ASN A 205 9.37 19.17 4.87
N ASP A 206 10.60 18.66 4.79
CA ASP A 206 10.86 17.30 5.23
C ASP A 206 10.92 17.26 6.76
N ILE A 207 10.25 16.29 7.34
CA ILE A 207 10.28 16.03 8.78
C ILE A 207 11.23 14.87 9.04
N ARG A 208 12.20 15.05 9.93
CA ARG A 208 13.07 14.01 10.45
C ARG A 208 12.73 13.75 11.90
N ILE A 209 12.36 12.53 12.21
CA ILE A 209 11.94 12.10 13.56
C ILE A 209 13.02 11.17 14.11
N ASP A 210 13.55 11.48 15.28
CA ASP A 210 14.53 10.64 15.97
C ASP A 210 13.80 9.52 16.75
N LEU A 211 13.99 8.28 16.31
CA LEU A 211 13.43 7.07 16.91
C LEU A 211 14.51 6.18 17.56
N LYS A 212 15.63 6.77 18.03
CA LYS A 212 16.69 6.00 18.70
C LYS A 212 16.13 5.23 19.90
N PRO A 213 16.29 3.89 19.97
CA PRO A 213 15.73 3.08 21.05
C PRO A 213 16.14 3.54 22.44
N ALA A 214 17.36 4.08 22.62
CA ALA A 214 17.86 4.60 23.88
C ALA A 214 17.08 5.83 24.40
N ARG A 215 16.23 6.46 23.57
CA ARG A 215 15.42 7.64 23.90
C ARG A 215 13.93 7.35 24.02
N ILE A 216 13.52 6.09 23.78
CA ILE A 216 12.12 5.68 23.80
C ILE A 216 11.90 4.74 24.99
N ASP A 217 10.90 5.05 25.82
CA ASP A 217 10.47 4.12 26.87
C ASP A 217 9.90 2.84 26.20
N PRO A 218 10.50 1.67 26.45
CA PRO A 218 10.00 0.41 25.89
C PRO A 218 8.53 0.11 26.20
N LYS A 219 7.97 0.69 27.25
CA LYS A 219 6.54 0.53 27.62
C LYS A 219 5.59 1.20 26.62
N LEU A 220 6.10 2.16 25.83
CA LEU A 220 5.32 2.85 24.80
C LEU A 220 5.23 2.03 23.50
N LEU A 221 6.07 1.00 23.36
CA LEU A 221 6.12 0.18 22.15
C LEU A 221 5.06 -0.93 22.19
N ASN A 222 4.33 -1.04 21.09
CA ASN A 222 3.34 -2.09 20.89
C ASN A 222 3.95 -3.23 20.06
N ASN A 223 3.66 -4.48 20.44
CA ASN A 223 4.17 -5.65 19.73
C ASN A 223 3.45 -5.93 18.40
N VAL A 224 2.37 -5.20 18.10
CA VAL A 224 1.57 -5.39 16.88
C VAL A 224 1.88 -4.29 15.86
N VAL A 225 1.52 -3.03 16.16
CA VAL A 225 1.81 -1.86 15.32
C VAL A 225 2.01 -0.66 16.22
N ASN A 226 3.11 0.08 16.02
CA ASN A 226 3.37 1.32 16.72
C ASN A 226 2.79 2.51 15.95
N THR A 227 2.12 3.42 16.66
CA THR A 227 1.47 4.58 16.05
C THR A 227 2.07 5.87 16.60
N LEU A 228 2.60 6.72 15.72
CA LEU A 228 2.99 8.08 16.03
C LEU A 228 1.83 9.04 15.70
N VAL A 229 1.67 10.06 16.52
CA VAL A 229 0.79 11.20 16.26
C VAL A 229 1.65 12.38 15.84
N ILE A 230 1.32 13.00 14.72
CA ILE A 230 1.92 14.25 14.25
C ILE A 230 0.84 15.32 14.36
N GLU A 231 0.97 16.19 15.33
CA GLU A 231 0.10 17.36 15.48
C GLU A 231 0.64 18.52 14.64
N TYR A 232 -0.22 19.17 13.87
CA TYR A 232 0.19 20.25 12.97
C TYR A 232 -0.84 21.39 12.94
N SER A 233 -0.45 22.51 12.34
CA SER A 233 -1.33 23.64 12.03
C SER A 233 -1.18 24.08 10.57
N GLY A 234 -2.21 24.74 10.08
CA GLY A 234 -2.35 25.05 8.65
C GLY A 234 -2.99 23.92 7.88
N ASP A 235 -3.15 24.11 6.60
CA ASP A 235 -3.71 23.13 5.70
C ASP A 235 -2.63 22.14 5.26
N LEU A 236 -2.90 20.86 5.42
CA LEU A 236 -2.04 19.82 4.92
C LEU A 236 -2.52 19.45 3.50
N GLU A 237 -1.87 20.03 2.50
CA GLU A 237 -2.12 19.71 1.12
C GLU A 237 -1.69 18.26 0.81
N PRO A 238 -2.46 17.53 0.00
CA PRO A 238 -2.06 16.21 -0.45
C PRO A 238 -0.70 16.27 -1.15
N GLN A 239 0.22 15.41 -0.73
CA GLN A 239 1.54 15.35 -1.35
C GLN A 239 1.41 14.98 -2.83
N THR A 240 2.10 15.74 -3.67
CA THR A 240 2.13 15.50 -5.12
C THR A 240 3.30 14.61 -5.53
N LEU A 241 4.29 14.43 -4.66
CA LEU A 241 5.47 13.62 -4.97
C LEU A 241 5.18 12.13 -4.88
N PRO A 242 5.50 11.40 -5.95
CA PRO A 242 5.25 9.96 -6.02
C PRO A 242 6.26 9.12 -5.24
N ILE A 243 7.37 9.72 -4.75
CA ILE A 243 8.49 8.98 -4.20
C ILE A 243 8.73 9.36 -2.76
N LEU A 244 8.75 8.36 -1.93
CA LEU A 244 9.11 8.48 -0.54
C LEU A 244 10.42 7.74 -0.28
N VAL A 245 11.27 8.43 0.44
CA VAL A 245 12.42 7.79 1.05
C VAL A 245 11.87 6.88 2.14
N ASP A 246 12.13 5.58 2.01
CA ASP A 246 11.87 4.57 3.02
C ASP A 246 12.46 5.05 4.38
N PRO A 247 11.87 4.67 5.56
CA PRO A 247 12.42 4.99 6.87
C PRO A 247 13.90 4.62 7.04
N PHE A 248 14.40 3.74 6.19
CA PHE A 248 15.81 3.31 6.15
C PHE A 248 16.68 4.19 5.23
N ASN A 249 16.16 5.32 4.74
CA ASN A 249 16.77 6.15 3.71
C ASN A 249 16.99 5.44 2.35
N THR A 250 16.34 4.32 2.12
CA THR A 250 16.29 3.65 0.82
C THR A 250 15.15 4.24 0.01
N ALA A 251 15.44 4.80 -1.15
CA ALA A 251 14.40 5.20 -2.08
C ALA A 251 13.92 3.99 -2.86
N VAL A 252 12.62 3.73 -2.83
CA VAL A 252 11.97 2.59 -3.49
C VAL A 252 10.99 3.11 -4.53
N PHE A 253 11.11 2.64 -5.77
CA PHE A 253 10.31 3.06 -6.90
C PHE A 253 9.53 1.86 -7.42
N THR A 254 8.20 1.92 -7.37
CA THR A 254 7.34 0.82 -7.82
C THR A 254 6.51 1.24 -9.04
N PRO A 255 5.98 0.29 -9.84
CA PRO A 255 5.12 0.62 -10.97
C PRO A 255 3.87 1.40 -10.59
N ALA A 256 3.37 1.21 -9.36
CA ALA A 256 2.15 1.86 -8.87
C ALA A 256 2.28 3.38 -8.80
N GLU A 257 3.50 3.91 -8.60
CA GLU A 257 3.79 5.34 -8.50
C GLU A 257 4.43 5.91 -9.76
N ALA A 258 4.68 5.06 -10.75
CA ALA A 258 5.31 5.47 -11.99
C ALA A 258 4.33 6.25 -12.88
N LYS A 259 4.86 7.24 -13.60
CA LYS A 259 4.23 7.71 -14.81
C LYS A 259 4.55 6.71 -15.92
N LEU A 260 3.53 5.99 -16.38
CA LEU A 260 3.65 5.02 -17.47
C LEU A 260 3.54 5.72 -18.83
N SER A 261 4.31 5.24 -19.79
CA SER A 261 4.26 5.74 -21.17
C SER A 261 4.60 4.65 -22.18
N GLY A 262 4.17 4.85 -23.43
CA GLY A 262 4.35 3.86 -24.51
C GLY A 262 3.64 2.55 -24.17
N ASN A 263 4.27 1.45 -24.53
CA ASN A 263 3.73 0.09 -24.30
C ASN A 263 4.03 -0.40 -22.87
N ALA A 264 3.54 0.33 -21.87
CA ALA A 264 3.63 -0.05 -20.45
C ALA A 264 2.26 0.08 -19.78
N GLU A 265 1.75 -1.03 -19.27
CA GLU A 265 0.51 -1.12 -18.51
C GLU A 265 0.74 -1.86 -17.19
N TYR A 266 0.27 -1.28 -16.10
CA TYR A 266 0.31 -1.88 -14.77
C TYR A 266 -1.11 -1.98 -14.21
N GLY A 267 -1.50 -3.15 -13.72
CA GLY A 267 -2.85 -3.37 -13.24
C GLY A 267 -3.05 -4.73 -12.60
N PHE A 268 -4.28 -5.04 -12.24
CA PHE A 268 -4.63 -6.36 -11.74
C PHE A 268 -4.51 -7.43 -12.84
N ASN A 269 -3.99 -8.59 -12.44
CA ASN A 269 -4.11 -9.78 -13.26
C ASN A 269 -5.58 -10.26 -13.28
N ASN A 270 -5.92 -11.12 -14.27
CA ASN A 270 -7.27 -11.67 -14.43
C ASN A 270 -7.53 -12.89 -13.54
N ARG A 271 -6.83 -13.05 -12.43
CA ARG A 271 -6.99 -14.17 -11.49
C ARG A 271 -7.94 -13.80 -10.36
N TRP A 272 -8.58 -14.80 -9.78
CA TRP A 272 -9.55 -14.66 -8.68
C TRP A 272 -8.91 -14.95 -7.32
N GLY A 273 -9.48 -14.35 -6.26
CA GLY A 273 -9.14 -14.61 -4.87
C GLY A 273 -7.70 -14.21 -4.52
N GLU A 274 -7.02 -15.03 -3.75
CA GLU A 274 -5.64 -14.77 -3.25
C GLU A 274 -4.58 -14.67 -4.35
N ASN A 275 -4.88 -15.17 -5.56
CA ASN A 275 -4.01 -15.07 -6.72
C ASN A 275 -4.15 -13.74 -7.48
N ARG A 276 -5.11 -12.90 -7.08
CA ARG A 276 -5.30 -11.57 -7.67
C ARG A 276 -4.25 -10.61 -7.13
N ARG A 277 -3.42 -10.09 -8.01
CA ARG A 277 -2.34 -9.15 -7.64
C ARG A 277 -2.06 -8.16 -8.75
N TYR A 278 -1.47 -7.03 -8.38
CA TYR A 278 -0.97 -6.07 -9.34
C TYR A 278 0.29 -6.60 -10.01
N GLU A 279 0.38 -6.41 -11.33
CA GLU A 279 1.53 -6.81 -12.16
C GLU A 279 1.68 -5.93 -13.39
N MET A 280 2.82 -6.02 -14.07
CA MET A 280 2.97 -5.48 -15.41
C MET A 280 2.15 -6.33 -16.38
N LYS A 281 1.07 -5.76 -16.93
CA LYS A 281 0.19 -6.41 -17.92
C LYS A 281 0.77 -6.32 -19.32
N GLU A 282 1.39 -5.19 -19.62
CA GLU A 282 2.13 -4.93 -20.83
C GLU A 282 3.40 -4.16 -20.49
N TRP A 283 4.54 -4.59 -21.01
CA TRP A 283 5.80 -3.87 -20.94
C TRP A 283 6.78 -4.41 -21.98
N ASN A 284 6.83 -3.75 -23.13
CA ASN A 284 7.69 -4.15 -24.23
C ASN A 284 8.41 -2.94 -24.83
N SER A 285 9.07 -3.12 -25.98
CA SER A 285 9.86 -2.06 -26.62
C SER A 285 9.07 -0.77 -26.77
N GLY A 286 9.59 0.31 -26.19
CA GLY A 286 8.95 1.62 -26.12
C GLY A 286 8.13 1.88 -24.87
N GLY A 287 7.90 0.85 -24.03
CA GLY A 287 7.25 0.99 -22.72
C GLY A 287 8.20 1.52 -21.66
N ALA A 288 7.80 2.56 -20.94
CA ALA A 288 8.62 3.19 -19.91
C ALA A 288 7.85 3.51 -18.63
N LEU A 289 8.60 3.45 -17.51
CA LEU A 289 8.19 3.86 -16.19
C LEU A 289 9.09 5.02 -15.74
N GLU A 290 8.52 6.11 -15.27
CA GLU A 290 9.24 7.33 -14.89
C GLU A 290 8.82 7.79 -13.50
N TRP A 291 9.80 8.21 -12.68
CA TRP A 291 9.60 8.75 -11.33
C TRP A 291 10.41 10.04 -11.14
N ASP A 292 9.81 10.99 -10.45
CA ASP A 292 10.51 12.19 -9.97
C ASP A 292 11.37 11.83 -8.75
N THR A 293 12.59 12.33 -8.70
CA THR A 293 13.57 11.98 -7.65
C THR A 293 13.96 13.15 -6.75
N ARG A 294 13.18 14.23 -6.75
CA ARG A 294 13.48 15.47 -5.98
C ARG A 294 13.65 15.25 -4.46
N SER A 295 13.01 14.24 -3.90
CA SER A 295 13.07 13.95 -2.46
C SER A 295 14.28 13.11 -2.03
N ILE A 296 15.11 12.65 -2.96
CA ILE A 296 16.27 11.83 -2.63
C ILE A 296 17.40 12.72 -2.12
N LYS A 297 17.94 12.34 -0.96
CA LYS A 297 19.09 13.05 -0.37
C LYS A 297 20.34 12.91 -1.23
N SER A 298 21.24 13.90 -1.13
CA SER A 298 22.62 13.74 -1.64
C SER A 298 23.32 12.58 -0.92
N GLY A 299 24.16 11.88 -1.68
CA GLY A 299 24.92 10.74 -1.18
C GLY A 299 25.24 9.70 -2.25
N LYS A 300 25.97 8.66 -1.85
CA LYS A 300 26.24 7.50 -2.71
C LYS A 300 25.19 6.42 -2.47
N TYR A 301 24.68 5.84 -3.55
CA TYR A 301 23.66 4.83 -3.54
C TYR A 301 24.04 3.61 -4.39
N LYS A 302 23.76 2.42 -3.89
CA LYS A 302 23.67 1.20 -4.67
C LYS A 302 22.32 1.19 -5.40
N ILE A 303 22.33 0.80 -6.67
CA ILE A 303 21.09 0.63 -7.45
C ILE A 303 20.76 -0.86 -7.49
N GLU A 304 19.58 -1.24 -7.02
CA GLU A 304 19.07 -2.61 -7.06
C GLU A 304 17.74 -2.63 -7.80
N ILE A 305 17.59 -3.55 -8.76
CA ILE A 305 16.32 -3.80 -9.44
C ILE A 305 15.75 -5.14 -8.99
N THR A 306 14.41 -5.20 -8.84
CA THR A 306 13.69 -6.45 -8.55
C THR A 306 12.57 -6.66 -9.56
N TYR A 307 12.51 -7.86 -10.13
CA TYR A 307 11.51 -8.27 -11.12
C TYR A 307 11.24 -9.77 -11.05
N GLY A 308 10.10 -10.22 -11.58
CA GLY A 308 9.81 -11.62 -11.87
C GLY A 308 10.01 -11.90 -13.35
N ALA A 309 10.53 -13.06 -13.71
CA ALA A 309 10.77 -13.45 -15.09
C ALA A 309 10.54 -14.96 -15.28
N ASN A 310 10.16 -15.34 -16.48
CA ASN A 310 9.95 -16.73 -16.90
C ASN A 310 10.74 -17.03 -18.19
N GLU A 311 10.47 -18.17 -18.81
CA GLU A 311 11.14 -18.58 -20.06
C GLU A 311 10.96 -17.60 -21.21
N LEU A 312 9.83 -16.90 -21.28
CA LEU A 312 9.53 -15.93 -22.32
C LEU A 312 10.31 -14.62 -22.18
N SER A 313 10.93 -14.38 -21.03
CA SER A 313 11.76 -13.21 -20.75
C SER A 313 13.20 -13.35 -21.29
N GLU A 314 13.57 -14.53 -21.76
CA GLU A 314 14.92 -14.81 -22.28
C GLU A 314 15.23 -13.90 -23.46
N ASP A 315 16.47 -13.39 -23.53
CA ASP A 315 16.95 -12.42 -24.52
C ASP A 315 16.35 -11.00 -24.45
N SER A 316 15.52 -10.72 -23.46
CA SER A 316 15.04 -9.36 -23.19
C SER A 316 16.01 -8.58 -22.29
N ASP A 317 15.94 -7.26 -22.36
CA ASP A 317 16.72 -6.39 -21.50
C ASP A 317 15.90 -5.21 -20.94
N ILE A 318 16.34 -4.75 -19.76
CA ILE A 318 15.82 -3.57 -19.09
C ILE A 318 16.87 -2.49 -19.15
N HIS A 319 16.47 -1.30 -19.55
CA HIS A 319 17.31 -0.12 -19.56
C HIS A 319 16.91 0.82 -18.42
N LEU A 320 17.91 1.34 -17.73
CA LEU A 320 17.74 2.37 -16.72
C LEU A 320 18.47 3.62 -17.18
N LYS A 321 17.80 4.77 -17.08
CA LYS A 321 18.41 6.09 -17.25
C LYS A 321 18.12 6.95 -16.02
N TYR A 322 19.19 7.44 -15.39
CA TYR A 322 19.07 8.34 -14.26
C TYR A 322 20.28 9.30 -14.22
N LEU A 323 20.01 10.59 -14.23
CA LEU A 323 21.03 11.64 -14.35
C LEU A 323 21.93 11.39 -15.57
N ASN A 324 23.23 11.31 -15.35
CA ASN A 324 24.24 11.02 -16.38
C ASN A 324 24.49 9.51 -16.59
N LYS A 325 23.79 8.63 -15.85
CA LYS A 325 24.00 7.19 -15.89
C LYS A 325 22.96 6.51 -16.79
N GLN A 326 23.47 5.62 -17.63
CA GLN A 326 22.66 4.69 -18.42
C GLN A 326 23.16 3.28 -18.17
N ILE A 327 22.24 2.37 -17.87
CA ILE A 327 22.55 0.98 -17.57
C ILE A 327 21.66 0.11 -18.42
N LYS A 328 22.26 -0.91 -19.02
CA LYS A 328 21.55 -1.99 -19.68
C LYS A 328 21.70 -3.24 -18.83
N HIS A 329 20.57 -3.87 -18.49
CA HIS A 329 20.52 -5.09 -17.70
C HIS A 329 19.83 -6.19 -18.51
N LYS A 330 20.57 -7.28 -18.79
CA LYS A 330 19.97 -8.47 -19.42
C LYS A 330 19.13 -9.20 -18.36
N ILE A 331 17.89 -9.54 -18.69
CA ILE A 331 16.98 -10.21 -17.77
C ILE A 331 17.53 -11.63 -17.49
N THR A 332 17.59 -11.97 -16.21
CA THR A 332 17.90 -13.34 -15.77
C THR A 332 16.62 -14.15 -15.71
N LYS A 333 16.63 -15.33 -16.33
CA LYS A 333 15.51 -16.26 -16.27
C LYS A 333 15.24 -16.68 -14.82
N GLY A 334 13.97 -16.61 -14.40
CA GLY A 334 13.47 -17.09 -13.12
C GLY A 334 12.61 -18.34 -13.28
N SER A 335 12.19 -18.88 -12.15
CA SER A 335 11.33 -20.07 -12.11
C SER A 335 9.87 -19.74 -12.47
N ASN A 336 9.42 -18.52 -12.11
CA ASN A 336 8.07 -18.05 -12.44
C ASN A 336 7.95 -16.52 -12.42
N TRP A 337 6.84 -16.03 -12.94
CA TRP A 337 6.51 -14.61 -13.11
C TRP A 337 6.41 -13.79 -11.81
N TYR A 338 6.22 -14.44 -10.68
CA TYR A 338 5.97 -13.79 -9.39
C TYR A 338 7.10 -13.98 -8.38
N GLU A 339 8.07 -14.81 -8.69
CA GLU A 339 9.23 -15.01 -7.83
C GLU A 339 10.24 -13.88 -8.04
N PRO A 340 10.59 -13.11 -6.98
CA PRO A 340 11.46 -11.96 -7.13
C PRO A 340 12.90 -12.37 -7.44
N ILE A 341 13.45 -11.78 -8.48
CA ILE A 341 14.87 -11.81 -8.81
C ILE A 341 15.41 -10.41 -8.57
N SER A 342 16.44 -10.27 -7.74
CA SER A 342 17.11 -8.99 -7.51
C SER A 342 18.46 -8.96 -8.19
N ALA A 343 18.80 -7.84 -8.82
CA ALA A 343 20.08 -7.63 -9.48
C ALA A 343 20.69 -6.28 -9.07
N ASP A 344 22.01 -6.29 -8.83
CA ASP A 344 22.81 -5.10 -8.57
C ASP A 344 23.14 -4.41 -9.90
N LEU A 345 22.72 -3.16 -10.06
CA LEU A 345 22.99 -2.34 -11.24
C LEU A 345 24.17 -1.34 -11.05
N GLY A 346 24.92 -1.51 -9.94
CA GLY A 346 26.05 -0.66 -9.59
C GLY A 346 25.66 0.54 -8.73
N GLN A 347 26.46 1.58 -8.74
CA GLN A 347 26.36 2.70 -7.82
C GLN A 347 26.14 4.02 -8.54
N ILE A 348 25.51 4.99 -7.87
CA ILE A 348 25.33 6.36 -8.32
C ILE A 348 25.59 7.33 -7.16
N THR A 349 26.13 8.50 -7.49
CA THR A 349 26.23 9.64 -6.57
C THR A 349 25.16 10.66 -6.94
N ILE A 350 24.42 11.12 -5.93
CA ILE A 350 23.42 12.17 -6.04
C ILE A 350 23.94 13.39 -5.29
N GLU A 351 24.11 14.49 -6.00
CA GLU A 351 24.60 15.75 -5.43
C GLU A 351 23.46 16.52 -4.74
N GLU A 352 23.82 17.47 -3.88
CA GLU A 352 22.83 18.35 -3.24
C GLU A 352 21.96 19.09 -4.24
N ASN A 353 20.67 19.23 -3.94
CA ASN A 353 19.68 19.89 -4.78
C ASN A 353 19.54 19.29 -6.20
N THR A 354 19.97 18.04 -6.40
CA THR A 354 19.76 17.34 -7.65
C THR A 354 18.28 17.07 -7.86
N THR A 355 17.77 17.50 -9.00
CA THR A 355 16.46 17.13 -9.51
C THR A 355 16.63 16.23 -10.72
N GLY A 356 15.79 15.23 -10.87
CA GLY A 356 15.90 14.33 -12.01
C GLY A 356 14.71 13.42 -12.15
N VAL A 357 14.66 12.74 -13.28
CA VAL A 357 13.70 11.68 -13.54
C VAL A 357 14.46 10.36 -13.64
N LEU A 358 14.11 9.43 -12.77
CA LEU A 358 14.52 8.04 -12.93
C LEU A 358 13.60 7.40 -13.97
N LYS A 359 14.18 6.87 -15.03
CA LYS A 359 13.45 6.19 -16.10
C LYS A 359 13.92 4.76 -16.24
N VAL A 360 12.97 3.84 -16.22
CA VAL A 360 13.19 2.42 -16.55
C VAL A 360 12.34 2.09 -17.77
N TYR A 361 12.91 1.48 -18.77
CA TYR A 361 12.21 1.16 -20.01
C TYR A 361 12.62 -0.20 -20.56
N ALA A 362 11.68 -0.83 -21.25
CA ALA A 362 11.92 -2.09 -21.94
C ALA A 362 12.85 -1.86 -23.12
N GLY A 363 13.92 -2.62 -23.22
CA GLY A 363 14.80 -2.68 -24.37
C GLY A 363 14.24 -3.59 -25.47
N HIS A 364 15.08 -4.46 -26.00
CA HIS A 364 14.63 -5.46 -26.97
C HIS A 364 13.65 -6.46 -26.34
N SER A 365 12.57 -6.77 -27.03
CA SER A 365 11.59 -7.74 -26.59
C SER A 365 10.97 -8.47 -27.77
N LEU A 366 10.81 -9.78 -27.62
CA LEU A 366 10.05 -10.65 -28.52
C LEU A 366 8.62 -10.94 -28.00
N THR A 367 8.27 -10.41 -26.82
CA THR A 367 7.01 -10.66 -26.13
C THR A 367 6.31 -9.36 -25.75
N ASN A 368 5.00 -9.44 -25.42
CA ASN A 368 4.22 -8.30 -24.96
C ASN A 368 4.66 -7.77 -23.59
N THR A 369 5.32 -8.61 -22.77
CA THR A 369 5.83 -8.20 -21.47
C THR A 369 7.16 -8.90 -21.19
N ILE A 370 8.22 -8.10 -21.03
CA ILE A 370 9.57 -8.62 -20.84
C ILE A 370 9.83 -9.17 -19.45
N ALA A 371 9.18 -8.59 -18.45
CA ALA A 371 9.30 -8.99 -17.04
C ALA A 371 8.15 -8.41 -16.22
N ASN A 372 7.84 -9.02 -15.09
CA ASN A 372 7.01 -8.40 -14.06
C ASN A 372 7.86 -7.50 -13.18
N PHE A 373 8.04 -6.25 -13.58
CA PHE A 373 8.81 -5.28 -12.83
C PHE A 373 8.16 -5.01 -11.47
N MET A 374 8.91 -5.18 -10.39
CA MET A 374 8.40 -5.02 -9.02
C MET A 374 8.85 -3.71 -8.39
N ASN A 375 10.15 -3.43 -8.43
CA ASN A 375 10.70 -2.17 -7.94
C ASN A 375 12.14 -1.95 -8.41
N ILE A 376 12.59 -0.70 -8.22
CA ILE A 376 14.00 -0.33 -8.22
C ILE A 376 14.29 0.41 -6.92
N LYS A 377 15.44 0.17 -6.32
CA LYS A 377 15.87 0.77 -5.06
C LYS A 377 17.17 1.54 -5.24
N LEU A 378 17.24 2.69 -4.61
CA LEU A 378 18.48 3.40 -4.34
C LEU A 378 18.79 3.23 -2.86
N ILE A 379 19.75 2.36 -2.56
CA ILE A 379 20.13 1.97 -1.20
C ILE A 379 21.37 2.80 -0.80
N PRO A 380 21.30 3.62 0.27
CA PRO A 380 22.42 4.45 0.67
C PRO A 380 23.64 3.58 1.05
N ILE A 381 24.79 3.94 0.52
CA ILE A 381 26.07 3.36 0.93
C ILE A 381 26.56 4.17 2.13
N ARG A 382 26.70 3.51 3.27
CA ARG A 382 27.29 4.10 4.48
C ARG A 382 28.81 3.97 4.37
N GLU A 383 29.51 5.08 4.56
CA GLU A 383 30.96 5.08 4.79
C GLU A 383 31.29 4.67 6.21
#